data_b765e4d138273ac0f8d06ce1b610a7b3
#
_entry.id   b765e4d138273ac0f8d06ce1b610a7b3
#
_cell.length_a   1.000
_cell.length_b   1.000
_cell.length_c   1.000
_cell.angle_alpha   90.00
_cell.angle_beta   90.00
_cell.angle_gamma   90.00
#
_symmetry.space_group_name_H-M   'P 1'
#
loop_
_entity.id
_entity.type
_entity.pdbx_description
1 polymer ?
#
loop_
_entity_poly.entity_id
_entity_poly.type
_entity_poly.pdbx_seq_one_letter_code
_entity_poly.pdbx_strand_id
1 'polypeptide(L)'
;GQAFRFATTAAVSTGKDDYLHFDEIAEFVAEGDARTALISDQYDQGLVTEDERYNLTVANWRGIDGKISNFLQNQLQHMDTSISVMVNSGARGDISNVKLASAMIGIQVDAANREIELPIRSSYKHGLSSLEAFVATRGARKGLIDTALKTADSGYLTRRLVDVAQDVFTVEDEAGDDEGFAIYRSETEETMIDFSNRLAGRYTAEDVPGHINKNELITREIADSIDDDESIQSVKIQSVLSTNNLNGIPQRSYGVDMSTGTLVDKAQPVGVIAAQSVGEPGTQLTLNTFHSSGVGGSDITQGLPRVEELFEARTPKGQAFVTEIAGLVDVWEDGKKYIVQVTPESGKVERLPLDGRTIVVKAGSSVKAGDVLAT
;
A
#
# COMPACT_ATOMS: atom_id res chain seq x y z
N GLY A 1 -21.85 7.65 -13.32
CA GLY A 1 -22.84 8.36 -14.16
C GLY A 1 -23.68 9.32 -13.34
N GLN A 2 -24.43 8.87 -12.35
CA GLN A 2 -25.33 9.73 -11.53
C GLN A 2 -24.55 10.75 -10.71
N ALA A 3 -23.47 10.34 -10.03
CA ALA A 3 -22.64 11.25 -9.24
C ALA A 3 -22.11 12.40 -10.10
N PHE A 4 -21.63 12.12 -11.30
CA PHE A 4 -21.14 13.14 -12.24
C PHE A 4 -22.26 14.09 -12.67
N ARG A 5 -23.47 13.55 -12.95
CA ARG A 5 -24.63 14.34 -13.37
C ARG A 5 -25.13 15.30 -12.27
N PHE A 6 -25.12 14.85 -11.02
CA PHE A 6 -25.67 15.60 -9.89
C PHE A 6 -24.65 16.34 -9.04
N ALA A 7 -23.33 16.19 -9.30
CA ALA A 7 -22.27 16.84 -8.52
C ALA A 7 -22.44 18.36 -8.46
N THR A 8 -22.78 19.00 -9.56
CA THR A 8 -23.00 20.46 -9.61
C THR A 8 -24.25 20.87 -8.82
N THR A 9 -25.33 20.07 -8.86
CA THR A 9 -26.57 20.35 -8.12
C THR A 9 -26.41 20.11 -6.63
N ALA A 10 -25.63 19.09 -6.25
CA ALA A 10 -25.28 18.80 -4.84
C ALA A 10 -24.38 19.89 -4.24
N ALA A 11 -23.70 20.68 -5.08
CA ALA A 11 -22.85 21.81 -4.69
C ALA A 11 -21.78 21.45 -3.63
N VAL A 12 -21.24 20.22 -3.65
CA VAL A 12 -20.14 19.82 -2.78
C VAL A 12 -18.86 20.50 -3.26
N SER A 13 -18.48 21.57 -2.60
CA SER A 13 -17.31 22.38 -2.91
C SER A 13 -16.64 22.84 -1.63
N THR A 14 -15.38 23.30 -1.73
CA THR A 14 -14.62 23.77 -0.58
C THR A 14 -14.33 25.26 -0.69
N GLY A 15 -14.55 25.97 0.40
CA GLY A 15 -14.18 27.36 0.59
C GLY A 15 -13.03 27.49 1.59
N LYS A 16 -12.55 28.71 1.80
CA LYS A 16 -11.47 29.00 2.76
C LYS A 16 -11.85 28.61 4.20
N ASP A 17 -13.13 28.74 4.54
CA ASP A 17 -13.64 28.50 5.89
C ASP A 17 -13.83 27.01 6.21
N ASP A 18 -13.92 26.16 5.19
CA ASP A 18 -13.98 24.70 5.35
C ASP A 18 -12.66 24.09 5.86
N TYR A 19 -11.54 24.81 5.63
CA TYR A 19 -10.24 24.44 6.20
C TYR A 19 -10.15 24.99 7.61
N LEU A 20 -10.37 24.15 8.59
CA LEU A 20 -10.47 24.55 9.98
C LEU A 20 -9.10 24.95 10.56
N HIS A 21 -9.14 25.72 11.60
CA HIS A 21 -8.00 26.03 12.46
C HIS A 21 -8.16 25.29 13.77
N PHE A 22 -7.08 24.64 14.21
CA PHE A 22 -7.03 23.89 15.45
C PHE A 22 -5.87 24.46 16.30
N ASP A 23 -6.20 24.94 17.49
CA ASP A 23 -5.21 25.50 18.41
C ASP A 23 -4.19 24.44 18.89
N GLU A 24 -4.62 23.18 18.97
CA GLU A 24 -3.79 22.02 19.36
C GLU A 24 -2.61 21.80 18.41
N ILE A 25 -2.74 22.19 17.14
CA ILE A 25 -1.64 22.09 16.17
C ILE A 25 -0.47 23.01 16.59
N ALA A 26 -0.77 24.20 17.11
CA ALA A 26 0.24 25.11 17.60
C ALA A 26 1.00 24.52 18.82
N GLU A 27 0.31 23.75 19.66
CA GLU A 27 0.93 23.05 20.79
C GLU A 27 1.88 21.95 20.33
N PHE A 28 1.48 21.13 19.34
CA PHE A 28 2.35 20.11 18.76
C PHE A 28 3.58 20.71 18.10
N VAL A 29 3.44 21.82 17.38
CA VAL A 29 4.57 22.53 16.77
C VAL A 29 5.51 23.08 17.86
N ALA A 30 4.98 23.67 18.93
CA ALA A 30 5.76 24.16 20.04
C ALA A 30 6.52 23.05 20.77
N GLU A 31 5.90 21.86 20.95
CA GLU A 31 6.59 20.67 21.47
C GLU A 31 7.78 20.28 20.58
N GLY A 32 7.58 20.27 19.24
CA GLY A 32 8.63 19.98 18.26
C GLY A 32 9.79 20.97 18.34
N ASP A 33 9.50 22.26 18.45
CA ASP A 33 10.50 23.31 18.59
C ASP A 33 11.31 23.19 19.89
N ALA A 34 10.64 22.95 21.01
CA ALA A 34 11.30 22.77 22.31
C ALA A 34 12.26 21.58 22.28
N ARG A 35 11.85 20.45 21.67
CA ARG A 35 12.70 19.28 21.54
C ARG A 35 13.88 19.50 20.58
N THR A 36 13.67 20.22 19.47
CA THR A 36 14.73 20.59 18.52
C THR A 36 15.77 21.50 19.20
N ALA A 37 15.35 22.45 20.05
CA ALA A 37 16.25 23.29 20.82
C ALA A 37 17.14 22.46 21.78
N LEU A 38 16.55 21.47 22.48
CA LEU A 38 17.32 20.57 23.36
C LEU A 38 18.36 19.74 22.56
N ILE A 39 18.01 19.26 21.36
CA ILE A 39 18.95 18.53 20.50
C ILE A 39 20.10 19.44 20.06
N SER A 40 19.81 20.71 19.71
CA SER A 40 20.83 21.70 19.37
C SER A 40 21.74 22.02 20.55
N ASP A 41 21.19 22.17 21.75
CA ASP A 41 21.98 22.38 22.95
C ASP A 41 22.91 21.18 23.29
N GLN A 42 22.45 19.96 23.06
CA GLN A 42 23.27 18.75 23.20
C GLN A 42 24.43 18.72 22.20
N TYR A 43 24.17 19.16 20.96
CA TYR A 43 25.22 19.30 19.96
C TYR A 43 26.25 20.37 20.34
N ASP A 44 25.82 21.53 20.78
CA ASP A 44 26.71 22.61 21.23
C ASP A 44 27.57 22.22 22.46
N GLN A 45 27.05 21.32 23.28
CA GLN A 45 27.78 20.71 24.41
C GLN A 45 28.73 19.59 23.97
N GLY A 46 28.71 19.17 22.69
CA GLY A 46 29.54 18.10 22.17
C GLY A 46 29.08 16.69 22.56
N LEU A 47 27.83 16.52 22.99
CA LEU A 47 27.28 15.24 23.43
C LEU A 47 26.81 14.37 22.25
N VAL A 48 26.47 14.98 21.10
CA VAL A 48 26.03 14.32 19.89
C VAL A 48 26.84 14.82 18.69
N THR A 49 27.01 13.96 17.69
CA THR A 49 27.66 14.32 16.44
C THR A 49 26.69 15.08 15.50
N GLU A 50 27.20 15.71 14.45
CA GLU A 50 26.38 16.41 13.44
C GLU A 50 25.37 15.48 12.78
N ASP A 51 25.78 14.27 12.43
CA ASP A 51 24.88 13.28 11.81
C ASP A 51 23.79 12.81 12.79
N GLU A 52 24.13 12.63 14.06
CA GLU A 52 23.15 12.30 15.11
C GLU A 52 22.18 13.45 15.35
N ARG A 53 22.67 14.69 15.43
CA ARG A 53 21.83 15.89 15.54
C ARG A 53 20.81 15.95 14.41
N TYR A 54 21.27 15.78 13.15
CA TYR A 54 20.42 15.76 11.97
C TYR A 54 19.36 14.65 12.07
N ASN A 55 19.76 13.41 12.36
CA ASN A 55 18.85 12.28 12.43
C ASN A 55 17.82 12.45 13.56
N LEU A 56 18.23 12.94 14.73
CA LEU A 56 17.33 13.20 15.86
C LEU A 56 16.34 14.33 15.54
N THR A 57 16.77 15.39 14.87
CA THR A 57 15.90 16.50 14.46
C THR A 57 14.85 16.03 13.44
N VAL A 58 15.26 15.28 12.43
CA VAL A 58 14.34 14.72 11.43
C VAL A 58 13.36 13.75 12.10
N ALA A 59 13.83 12.86 12.97
CA ALA A 59 12.98 11.91 13.68
C ALA A 59 11.96 12.62 14.60
N ASN A 60 12.37 13.71 15.27
CA ASN A 60 11.48 14.54 16.09
C ASN A 60 10.32 15.09 15.24
N TRP A 61 10.63 15.76 14.12
CA TRP A 61 9.61 16.37 13.27
C TRP A 61 8.71 15.35 12.56
N ARG A 62 9.22 14.16 12.22
CA ARG A 62 8.37 13.05 11.75
C ARG A 62 7.39 12.57 12.83
N GLY A 63 7.84 12.51 14.08
CA GLY A 63 6.98 12.18 15.20
C GLY A 63 5.85 13.19 15.40
N ILE A 64 6.14 14.49 15.27
CA ILE A 64 5.15 15.57 15.32
C ILE A 64 4.19 15.48 14.15
N ASP A 65 4.68 15.23 12.92
CA ASP A 65 3.88 15.05 11.73
C ASP A 65 2.88 13.90 11.86
N GLY A 66 3.32 12.78 12.46
CA GLY A 66 2.45 11.64 12.79
C GLY A 66 1.37 11.99 13.82
N LYS A 67 1.71 12.73 14.88
CA LYS A 67 0.73 13.20 15.88
C LYS A 67 -0.34 14.08 15.25
N ILE A 68 0.07 15.03 14.40
CA ILE A 68 -0.85 15.93 13.68
C ILE A 68 -1.75 15.13 12.74
N SER A 69 -1.19 14.17 12.00
CA SER A 69 -1.96 13.33 11.07
C SER A 69 -3.03 12.51 11.80
N ASN A 70 -2.68 11.87 12.92
CA ASN A 70 -3.61 11.10 13.74
C ASN A 70 -4.70 12.00 14.37
N PHE A 71 -4.32 13.18 14.84
CA PHE A 71 -5.25 14.17 15.37
C PHE A 71 -6.27 14.57 14.32
N LEU A 72 -5.82 14.94 13.11
CA LEU A 72 -6.70 15.33 12.00
C LEU A 72 -7.60 14.18 11.55
N GLN A 73 -7.11 12.95 11.52
CA GLN A 73 -7.92 11.78 11.18
C GLN A 73 -9.11 11.62 12.14
N ASN A 74 -8.84 11.74 13.43
CA ASN A 74 -9.90 11.65 14.45
C ASN A 74 -10.90 12.81 14.34
N GLN A 75 -10.42 14.03 14.10
CA GLN A 75 -11.30 15.18 13.96
C GLN A 75 -12.19 15.08 12.73
N LEU A 76 -11.63 14.72 11.57
CA LEU A 76 -12.39 14.61 10.32
C LEU A 76 -13.49 13.55 10.35
N GLN A 77 -13.36 12.49 11.16
CA GLN A 77 -14.40 11.47 11.32
C GLN A 77 -15.65 12.03 12.01
N HIS A 78 -15.50 13.07 12.84
CA HIS A 78 -16.58 13.65 13.63
C HIS A 78 -17.13 14.97 13.07
N MET A 79 -16.59 15.43 11.95
CA MET A 79 -16.97 16.68 11.33
C MET A 79 -17.88 16.48 10.14
N ASP A 80 -18.88 17.35 9.99
CA ASP A 80 -19.80 17.40 8.84
C ASP A 80 -19.46 18.61 7.96
N THR A 81 -18.29 18.54 7.30
CA THR A 81 -17.83 19.56 6.34
C THR A 81 -17.68 18.95 4.96
N SER A 82 -17.70 19.78 3.90
CA SER A 82 -17.48 19.30 2.53
C SER A 82 -16.14 18.54 2.38
N ILE A 83 -15.11 18.98 3.11
CA ILE A 83 -13.79 18.31 3.11
C ILE A 83 -13.88 16.95 3.76
N SER A 84 -14.53 16.83 4.93
CA SER A 84 -14.67 15.55 5.62
C SER A 84 -15.45 14.54 4.77
N VAL A 85 -16.51 14.99 4.11
CA VAL A 85 -17.28 14.14 3.18
C VAL A 85 -16.42 13.64 2.03
N MET A 86 -15.60 14.51 1.40
CA MET A 86 -14.72 14.11 0.30
C MET A 86 -13.66 13.09 0.75
N VAL A 87 -13.00 13.33 1.88
CA VAL A 87 -11.92 12.48 2.39
C VAL A 87 -12.48 11.16 2.94
N ASN A 88 -13.53 11.20 3.78
CA ASN A 88 -14.10 10.02 4.41
C ASN A 88 -14.80 9.09 3.41
N SER A 89 -15.34 9.63 2.32
CA SER A 89 -15.91 8.81 1.24
C SER A 89 -14.88 8.09 0.38
N GLY A 90 -13.59 8.43 0.51
CA GLY A 90 -12.52 7.89 -0.33
C GLY A 90 -12.59 8.32 -1.80
N ALA A 91 -13.51 9.23 -2.17
CA ALA A 91 -13.70 9.65 -3.55
C ALA A 91 -12.53 10.48 -4.08
N ARG A 92 -12.03 11.40 -3.27
CA ARG A 92 -10.90 12.27 -3.64
C ARG A 92 -10.26 12.92 -2.41
N GLY A 93 -8.92 12.97 -2.45
CA GLY A 93 -8.12 13.54 -1.36
C GLY A 93 -7.90 12.56 -0.21
N ASP A 94 -6.92 12.87 0.60
CA ASP A 94 -6.55 12.15 1.80
C ASP A 94 -6.23 13.12 2.95
N ILE A 95 -5.94 12.58 4.12
CA ILE A 95 -5.59 13.36 5.31
C ILE A 95 -4.35 14.22 5.07
N SER A 96 -3.40 13.75 4.26
CA SER A 96 -2.19 14.51 3.93
C SER A 96 -2.53 15.82 3.23
N ASN A 97 -3.52 15.82 2.31
CA ASN A 97 -3.97 17.04 1.64
C ASN A 97 -4.57 18.04 2.62
N VAL A 98 -5.38 17.57 3.58
CA VAL A 98 -5.97 18.43 4.62
C VAL A 98 -4.89 18.97 5.55
N LYS A 99 -3.91 18.14 5.92
CA LYS A 99 -2.77 18.54 6.74
C LYS A 99 -1.97 19.67 6.10
N LEU A 100 -1.59 19.52 4.83
CA LEU A 100 -0.85 20.55 4.09
C LEU A 100 -1.63 21.88 4.00
N ALA A 101 -2.95 21.78 3.83
CA ALA A 101 -3.80 22.97 3.70
C ALA A 101 -4.07 23.67 5.03
N SER A 102 -4.32 22.95 6.12
CA SER A 102 -4.87 23.48 7.38
C SER A 102 -3.91 23.44 8.56
N ALA A 103 -2.94 22.54 8.59
CA ALA A 103 -2.11 22.28 9.77
C ALA A 103 -0.64 22.63 9.55
N MET A 104 0.15 21.70 9.05
CA MET A 104 1.59 21.85 8.86
C MET A 104 2.01 21.16 7.57
N ILE A 105 2.88 21.80 6.77
CA ILE A 105 3.43 21.18 5.57
C ILE A 105 4.49 20.13 5.95
N GLY A 106 5.31 20.41 6.95
CA GLY A 106 6.29 19.46 7.48
C GLY A 106 7.63 19.46 6.76
N ILE A 107 8.34 18.33 6.87
CA ILE A 107 9.67 18.14 6.28
C ILE A 107 9.56 17.99 4.77
N GLN A 108 10.45 18.69 4.06
CA GLN A 108 10.59 18.60 2.61
C GLN A 108 11.86 17.84 2.23
N VAL A 109 11.88 17.30 1.03
CA VAL A 109 13.02 16.54 0.50
C VAL A 109 13.65 17.35 -0.64
N ASP A 110 14.97 17.40 -0.67
CA ASP A 110 15.71 18.06 -1.73
C ASP A 110 15.84 17.17 -3.00
N ALA A 111 16.47 17.71 -4.04
CA ALA A 111 16.67 17.00 -5.30
C ALA A 111 17.53 15.71 -5.15
N ALA A 112 18.36 15.63 -4.12
CA ALA A 112 19.22 14.49 -3.82
C ALA A 112 18.56 13.44 -2.92
N ASN A 113 17.24 13.53 -2.67
CA ASN A 113 16.49 12.69 -1.71
C ASN A 113 16.90 12.88 -0.25
N ARG A 114 17.64 13.92 0.10
CA ARG A 114 17.95 14.24 1.48
C ARG A 114 16.83 15.09 2.09
N GLU A 115 16.43 14.77 3.29
CA GLU A 115 15.43 15.55 4.03
C GLU A 115 16.02 16.87 4.49
N ILE A 116 15.25 17.94 4.34
CA ILE A 116 15.63 19.27 4.81
C ILE A 116 15.24 19.34 6.28
N GLU A 117 16.22 19.46 7.18
CA GLU A 117 16.01 19.46 8.64
C GLU A 117 15.13 20.61 9.15
N LEU A 118 15.00 21.68 8.37
CA LEU A 118 14.11 22.80 8.67
C LEU A 118 12.71 22.48 8.15
N PRO A 119 11.75 22.15 9.04
CA PRO A 119 10.38 21.88 8.63
C PRO A 119 9.64 23.15 8.25
N ILE A 120 8.65 23.02 7.40
CA ILE A 120 7.69 24.10 7.13
C ILE A 120 6.57 23.95 8.16
N ARG A 121 6.57 24.84 9.17
CA ARG A 121 5.63 24.80 10.29
C ARG A 121 4.24 25.34 9.91
N SER A 122 4.22 26.23 8.93
CA SER A 122 3.01 26.87 8.43
C SER A 122 2.21 25.96 7.50
N SER A 123 0.93 26.29 7.32
CA SER A 123 0.06 25.68 6.31
C SER A 123 -0.23 26.64 5.17
N TYR A 124 -0.75 26.14 4.06
CA TYR A 124 -1.15 26.99 2.94
C TYR A 124 -2.24 28.00 3.32
N LYS A 125 -3.15 27.65 4.26
CA LYS A 125 -4.19 28.57 4.75
C LYS A 125 -3.60 29.79 5.47
N HIS A 126 -2.58 29.57 6.30
CA HIS A 126 -1.94 30.64 7.09
C HIS A 126 -0.92 31.45 6.26
N GLY A 127 -0.46 30.87 5.15
CA GLY A 127 0.61 31.44 4.34
C GLY A 127 2.00 31.08 4.85
N LEU A 128 2.99 31.21 3.98
CA LEU A 128 4.37 30.82 4.24
C LEU A 128 5.24 32.06 4.42
N SER A 129 6.19 32.00 5.32
CA SER A 129 7.29 32.95 5.38
C SER A 129 8.19 32.83 4.14
N SER A 130 9.02 33.84 3.87
CA SER A 130 9.91 33.82 2.69
C SER A 130 10.86 32.62 2.68
N LEU A 131 11.36 32.21 3.86
CA LEU A 131 12.24 31.05 4.00
C LEU A 131 11.46 29.74 3.76
N GLU A 132 10.30 29.59 4.37
CA GLU A 132 9.43 28.43 4.19
C GLU A 132 8.99 28.29 2.72
N ALA A 133 8.64 29.39 2.06
CA ALA A 133 8.30 29.39 0.64
C ALA A 133 9.48 28.92 -0.23
N PHE A 134 10.71 29.33 0.10
CA PHE A 134 11.91 28.85 -0.59
C PHE A 134 12.10 27.33 -0.43
N VAL A 135 11.96 26.81 0.80
CA VAL A 135 12.06 25.38 1.09
C VAL A 135 10.94 24.61 0.37
N ALA A 136 9.69 25.10 0.43
CA ALA A 136 8.55 24.50 -0.27
C ALA A 136 8.76 24.41 -1.78
N THR A 137 9.35 25.45 -2.38
CA THR A 137 9.65 25.47 -3.82
C THR A 137 10.66 24.40 -4.22
N ARG A 138 11.64 24.08 -3.36
CA ARG A 138 12.60 22.99 -3.62
C ARG A 138 11.89 21.63 -3.66
N GLY A 139 11.03 21.35 -2.67
CA GLY A 139 10.22 20.15 -2.64
C GLY A 139 9.26 20.04 -3.83
N ALA A 140 8.56 21.13 -4.17
CA ALA A 140 7.66 21.18 -5.32
C ALA A 140 8.40 20.92 -6.65
N ARG A 141 9.58 21.52 -6.84
CA ARG A 141 10.39 21.27 -8.03
C ARG A 141 10.80 19.81 -8.13
N LYS A 142 11.29 19.23 -7.04
CA LYS A 142 11.60 17.80 -7.02
C LYS A 142 10.39 16.97 -7.41
N GLY A 143 9.25 17.30 -6.84
CA GLY A 143 8.00 16.68 -7.15
C GLY A 143 7.68 16.68 -8.64
N LEU A 144 7.73 17.80 -9.31
CA LEU A 144 7.47 17.93 -10.75
C LEU A 144 8.46 17.12 -11.60
N ILE A 145 9.75 17.11 -11.22
CA ILE A 145 10.78 16.33 -11.90
C ILE A 145 10.52 14.83 -11.75
N ASP A 146 10.26 14.38 -10.52
CA ASP A 146 9.98 12.95 -10.26
C ASP A 146 8.75 12.46 -11.03
N THR A 147 7.69 13.28 -11.12
CA THR A 147 6.50 12.95 -11.93
C THR A 147 6.89 12.76 -13.39
N ALA A 148 7.64 13.71 -13.97
CA ALA A 148 8.02 13.67 -15.37
C ALA A 148 8.91 12.45 -15.72
N LEU A 149 9.80 12.05 -14.80
CA LEU A 149 10.70 10.92 -15.01
C LEU A 149 9.98 9.57 -14.77
N LYS A 150 9.23 9.44 -13.69
CA LYS A 150 8.60 8.16 -13.32
C LYS A 150 7.44 7.75 -14.23
N THR A 151 6.83 8.67 -14.97
CA THR A 151 5.82 8.33 -15.99
C THR A 151 6.39 7.44 -17.09
N ALA A 152 7.64 7.67 -17.48
CA ALA A 152 8.32 6.81 -18.45
C ALA A 152 8.52 5.39 -17.91
N ASP A 153 8.93 5.25 -16.64
CA ASP A 153 9.13 3.93 -16.00
C ASP A 153 7.81 3.14 -15.93
N SER A 154 6.71 3.79 -15.55
CA SER A 154 5.38 3.19 -15.55
C SER A 154 4.92 2.74 -16.93
N GLY A 155 5.20 3.55 -17.97
CA GLY A 155 4.91 3.18 -19.35
C GLY A 155 5.73 1.96 -19.82
N TYR A 156 6.99 1.90 -19.43
CA TYR A 156 7.86 0.78 -19.75
C TYR A 156 7.43 -0.52 -19.03
N LEU A 157 7.02 -0.44 -17.76
CA LEU A 157 6.43 -1.59 -17.06
C LEU A 157 5.18 -2.11 -17.78
N THR A 158 4.25 -1.21 -18.11
CA THR A 158 3.02 -1.57 -18.82
C THR A 158 3.32 -2.26 -20.15
N ARG A 159 4.28 -1.73 -20.93
CA ARG A 159 4.69 -2.35 -22.20
C ARG A 159 5.22 -3.77 -21.99
N ARG A 160 6.10 -3.99 -21.02
CA ARG A 160 6.64 -5.33 -20.70
C ARG A 160 5.54 -6.31 -20.31
N LEU A 161 4.58 -5.87 -19.50
CA LEU A 161 3.43 -6.69 -19.11
C LEU A 161 2.56 -7.07 -20.33
N VAL A 162 2.30 -6.11 -21.21
CA VAL A 162 1.54 -6.37 -22.46
C VAL A 162 2.31 -7.34 -23.36
N ASP A 163 3.62 -7.14 -23.56
CA ASP A 163 4.44 -8.00 -24.42
C ASP A 163 4.44 -9.47 -23.93
N VAL A 164 4.39 -9.70 -22.62
CA VAL A 164 4.32 -11.06 -22.04
C VAL A 164 2.91 -11.65 -22.13
N ALA A 165 1.87 -10.82 -21.95
CA ALA A 165 0.50 -11.29 -21.80
C ALA A 165 -0.31 -11.26 -23.11
N GLN A 166 0.24 -10.75 -24.22
CA GLN A 166 -0.51 -10.53 -25.48
C GLN A 166 -1.07 -11.81 -26.11
N ASP A 167 -0.45 -12.96 -25.85
CA ASP A 167 -0.87 -14.25 -26.42
C ASP A 167 -1.93 -14.96 -25.56
N VAL A 168 -2.40 -14.34 -24.47
CA VAL A 168 -3.40 -14.92 -23.58
C VAL A 168 -4.80 -14.50 -24.02
N PHE A 169 -5.55 -15.45 -24.58
CA PHE A 169 -6.91 -15.27 -25.06
C PHE A 169 -7.90 -16.20 -24.36
N THR A 170 -9.19 -15.87 -24.43
CA THR A 170 -10.26 -16.76 -24.02
C THR A 170 -10.50 -17.86 -25.06
N VAL A 171 -10.72 -19.08 -24.59
CA VAL A 171 -11.01 -20.26 -25.40
C VAL A 171 -12.32 -20.90 -24.96
N GLU A 172 -12.91 -21.74 -25.81
CA GLU A 172 -14.09 -22.51 -25.43
C GLU A 172 -13.81 -23.45 -24.28
N ASP A 173 -14.82 -23.68 -23.44
CA ASP A 173 -14.76 -24.64 -22.34
C ASP A 173 -14.79 -26.06 -22.87
N GLU A 174 -13.64 -26.66 -23.14
CA GLU A 174 -13.53 -28.07 -23.52
C GLU A 174 -13.44 -29.02 -22.34
N ALA A 175 -12.97 -28.53 -21.18
CA ALA A 175 -12.87 -29.29 -19.94
C ALA A 175 -13.27 -28.40 -18.77
N GLY A 176 -14.17 -28.89 -17.91
CA GLY A 176 -14.54 -28.19 -16.69
C GLY A 176 -13.34 -28.06 -15.76
N ASP A 177 -13.23 -26.94 -15.05
CA ASP A 177 -12.33 -26.77 -13.93
C ASP A 177 -12.93 -27.47 -12.71
N ASP A 178 -12.56 -28.75 -12.49
CA ASP A 178 -13.10 -29.56 -11.42
C ASP A 178 -12.49 -29.27 -10.06
N GLU A 179 -11.29 -28.68 -10.01
CA GLU A 179 -10.61 -28.37 -8.76
C GLU A 179 -11.14 -27.11 -8.11
N GLY A 180 -11.39 -26.07 -8.91
CA GLY A 180 -11.84 -24.76 -8.47
C GLY A 180 -10.86 -24.03 -7.56
N PHE A 181 -11.11 -22.75 -7.35
CA PHE A 181 -10.38 -21.89 -6.43
C PHE A 181 -11.31 -21.52 -5.26
N ALA A 182 -10.89 -21.81 -4.03
CA ALA A 182 -11.70 -21.50 -2.85
C ALA A 182 -11.53 -20.02 -2.48
N ILE A 183 -12.66 -19.31 -2.33
CA ILE A 183 -12.72 -17.96 -1.77
C ILE A 183 -13.24 -18.10 -0.34
N TYR A 184 -12.49 -17.54 0.61
CA TYR A 184 -12.83 -17.60 2.03
C TYR A 184 -13.42 -16.26 2.49
N ARG A 185 -14.47 -16.32 3.34
CA ARG A 185 -15.07 -15.14 3.97
C ARG A 185 -14.08 -14.41 4.88
N SER A 186 -13.19 -15.13 5.57
CA SER A 186 -12.17 -14.54 6.45
C SER A 186 -11.20 -13.61 5.74
N GLU A 187 -11.02 -13.76 4.42
CA GLU A 187 -10.14 -12.89 3.63
C GLU A 187 -10.76 -11.53 3.30
N THR A 188 -12.03 -11.30 3.64
CA THR A 188 -12.72 -10.01 3.41
C THR A 188 -12.05 -8.88 4.18
N GLU A 189 -11.61 -9.14 5.42
CA GLU A 189 -10.92 -8.13 6.24
C GLU A 189 -9.56 -7.75 5.65
N GLU A 190 -8.83 -8.71 5.08
CA GLU A 190 -7.51 -8.46 4.46
C GLU A 190 -7.62 -7.76 3.11
N THR A 191 -8.61 -8.15 2.30
CA THR A 191 -8.77 -7.64 0.93
C THR A 191 -9.58 -6.36 0.85
N MET A 192 -10.32 -5.98 1.90
CA MET A 192 -11.30 -4.87 1.91
C MET A 192 -12.34 -4.96 0.79
N ILE A 193 -12.63 -6.17 0.32
CA ILE A 193 -13.63 -6.45 -0.72
C ILE A 193 -14.64 -7.43 -0.14
N ASP A 194 -15.92 -7.04 -0.13
CA ASP A 194 -17.00 -7.87 0.39
C ASP A 194 -17.03 -9.25 -0.28
N PHE A 195 -17.42 -10.26 0.49
CA PHE A 195 -17.46 -11.65 0.02
C PHE A 195 -18.37 -11.79 -1.22
N SER A 196 -19.55 -11.14 -1.22
CA SER A 196 -20.46 -11.12 -2.36
C SER A 196 -19.83 -10.51 -3.62
N ASN A 197 -19.04 -9.43 -3.48
CA ASN A 197 -18.35 -8.79 -4.59
C ASN A 197 -17.27 -9.69 -5.24
N ARG A 198 -16.67 -10.59 -4.47
CA ARG A 198 -15.66 -11.55 -4.96
C ARG A 198 -16.30 -12.72 -5.71
N LEU A 199 -17.54 -13.06 -5.38
CA LEU A 199 -18.29 -14.17 -5.97
C LEU A 199 -19.06 -13.76 -7.23
N ALA A 200 -19.63 -12.57 -7.26
CA ALA A 200 -20.50 -12.10 -8.34
C ALA A 200 -19.78 -12.14 -9.71
N GLY A 201 -20.45 -12.69 -10.72
CA GLY A 201 -19.93 -12.81 -12.09
C GLY A 201 -18.97 -13.99 -12.31
N ARG A 202 -18.81 -14.87 -11.33
CA ARG A 202 -18.01 -16.10 -11.41
C ARG A 202 -18.91 -17.32 -11.59
N TYR A 203 -18.34 -18.40 -12.09
CA TYR A 203 -19.00 -19.71 -12.18
C TYR A 203 -18.58 -20.60 -11.01
N THR A 204 -19.52 -21.33 -10.45
CA THR A 204 -19.25 -22.27 -9.37
C THR A 204 -18.45 -23.47 -9.86
N ALA A 205 -17.52 -23.98 -9.03
CA ALA A 205 -16.83 -25.25 -9.25
C ALA A 205 -17.44 -26.39 -8.43
N GLU A 206 -18.30 -26.08 -7.44
CA GLU A 206 -19.01 -27.06 -6.59
C GLU A 206 -20.44 -26.60 -6.33
N ASP A 207 -21.28 -27.51 -5.86
CA ASP A 207 -22.65 -27.18 -5.43
C ASP A 207 -22.62 -26.41 -4.12
N VAL A 208 -23.34 -25.28 -4.05
CA VAL A 208 -23.56 -24.53 -2.80
C VAL A 208 -25.01 -24.83 -2.36
N PRO A 209 -25.19 -25.68 -1.34
CA PRO A 209 -26.53 -26.16 -0.94
C PRO A 209 -27.48 -25.01 -0.62
N GLY A 210 -28.67 -25.03 -1.27
CA GLY A 210 -29.71 -24.03 -1.04
C GLY A 210 -29.57 -22.75 -1.89
N HIS A 211 -28.47 -22.54 -2.59
CA HIS A 211 -28.23 -21.31 -3.36
C HIS A 211 -28.00 -21.57 -4.85
N ILE A 212 -27.03 -22.41 -5.23
CA ILE A 212 -26.63 -22.58 -6.62
C ILE A 212 -25.97 -23.94 -6.87
N ASN A 213 -26.13 -24.51 -8.09
CA ASN A 213 -25.48 -25.75 -8.49
C ASN A 213 -24.12 -25.52 -9.14
N LYS A 214 -23.32 -26.59 -9.25
CA LYS A 214 -22.04 -26.58 -9.96
C LYS A 214 -22.20 -26.11 -11.41
N ASN A 215 -21.22 -25.36 -11.90
CA ASN A 215 -21.15 -24.82 -13.27
C ASN A 215 -22.23 -23.77 -13.61
N GLU A 216 -22.87 -23.20 -12.62
CA GLU A 216 -23.81 -22.08 -12.82
C GLU A 216 -23.17 -20.73 -12.51
N LEU A 217 -23.72 -19.68 -13.13
CA LEU A 217 -23.27 -18.31 -12.93
C LEU A 217 -23.78 -17.74 -11.62
N ILE A 218 -22.90 -17.27 -10.77
CA ILE A 218 -23.26 -16.54 -9.55
C ILE A 218 -23.65 -15.12 -9.94
N THR A 219 -24.95 -14.86 -10.00
CA THR A 219 -25.47 -13.50 -10.19
C THR A 219 -25.27 -12.66 -8.94
N ARG A 220 -25.47 -11.35 -9.05
CA ARG A 220 -25.39 -10.45 -7.89
C ARG A 220 -26.35 -10.85 -6.77
N GLU A 221 -27.58 -11.20 -7.12
CA GLU A 221 -28.61 -11.60 -6.16
C GLU A 221 -28.24 -12.90 -5.41
N ILE A 222 -27.67 -13.87 -6.15
CA ILE A 222 -27.19 -15.13 -5.54
C ILE A 222 -25.97 -14.87 -4.66
N ALA A 223 -25.03 -14.02 -5.09
CA ALA A 223 -23.86 -13.65 -4.31
C ALA A 223 -24.26 -12.97 -2.98
N ASP A 224 -25.21 -12.06 -3.02
CA ASP A 224 -25.73 -11.38 -1.82
C ASP A 224 -26.45 -12.38 -0.90
N SER A 225 -27.23 -13.34 -1.45
CA SER A 225 -27.89 -14.39 -0.64
C SER A 225 -26.89 -15.35 0.01
N ILE A 226 -25.75 -15.63 -0.63
CA ILE A 226 -24.66 -16.44 -0.05
C ILE A 226 -23.94 -15.64 1.05
N ASP A 227 -23.80 -14.34 0.87
CA ASP A 227 -23.17 -13.45 1.85
C ASP A 227 -24.03 -13.28 3.11
N ASP A 228 -25.36 -13.25 2.97
CA ASP A 228 -26.31 -13.23 4.09
C ASP A 228 -26.32 -14.54 4.91
N ASP A 229 -25.89 -15.67 4.32
CA ASP A 229 -25.79 -16.96 5.02
C ASP A 229 -24.43 -17.14 5.69
N GLU A 230 -24.36 -16.80 6.98
CA GLU A 230 -23.14 -16.93 7.79
C GLU A 230 -22.63 -18.38 7.94
N SER A 231 -23.42 -19.39 7.61
CA SER A 231 -23.00 -20.80 7.67
C SER A 231 -21.97 -21.13 6.58
N ILE A 232 -21.96 -20.36 5.48
CA ILE A 232 -21.07 -20.55 4.35
C ILE A 232 -19.77 -19.76 4.57
N GLN A 233 -18.68 -20.47 4.88
CA GLN A 233 -17.38 -19.88 5.17
C GLN A 233 -16.48 -19.79 3.92
N SER A 234 -16.73 -20.64 2.92
CA SER A 234 -15.98 -20.62 1.65
C SER A 234 -16.84 -21.11 0.51
N VAL A 235 -16.55 -20.64 -0.69
CA VAL A 235 -17.17 -21.08 -1.94
C VAL A 235 -16.06 -21.35 -2.97
N LYS A 236 -16.12 -22.51 -3.66
CA LYS A 236 -15.21 -22.78 -4.76
C LYS A 236 -15.79 -22.26 -6.07
N ILE A 237 -15.00 -21.47 -6.75
CA ILE A 237 -15.32 -20.90 -8.06
C ILE A 237 -14.38 -21.42 -9.12
N GLN A 238 -14.81 -21.41 -10.37
CA GLN A 238 -13.91 -21.58 -11.51
C GLN A 238 -13.05 -20.34 -11.63
N SER A 239 -11.74 -20.52 -11.76
CA SER A 239 -10.79 -19.41 -11.77
C SER A 239 -9.69 -19.63 -12.81
N VAL A 240 -9.13 -18.52 -13.24
CA VAL A 240 -7.90 -18.52 -14.07
C VAL A 240 -6.73 -19.20 -13.33
N LEU A 241 -6.75 -19.19 -12.00
CA LEU A 241 -5.70 -19.79 -11.17
C LEU A 241 -5.81 -21.31 -11.00
N SER A 242 -7.01 -21.88 -11.18
CA SER A 242 -7.27 -23.32 -11.03
C SER A 242 -7.37 -24.07 -12.35
N THR A 243 -7.44 -23.36 -13.48
CA THR A 243 -7.56 -24.01 -14.79
C THR A 243 -6.28 -24.71 -15.21
N ASN A 244 -6.42 -25.95 -15.72
CA ASN A 244 -5.34 -26.76 -16.26
C ASN A 244 -5.17 -26.58 -17.78
N ASN A 245 -5.91 -25.68 -18.41
CA ASN A 245 -5.81 -25.45 -19.83
C ASN A 245 -4.53 -24.68 -20.19
N LEU A 246 -3.69 -25.28 -21.05
CA LEU A 246 -2.41 -24.70 -21.47
C LEU A 246 -2.54 -23.72 -22.66
N ASN A 247 -3.65 -23.77 -23.40
CA ASN A 247 -3.81 -23.05 -24.68
C ASN A 247 -4.71 -21.82 -24.58
N GLY A 248 -4.84 -21.23 -23.41
CA GLY A 248 -5.68 -20.06 -23.18
C GLY A 248 -6.57 -20.21 -21.96
N ILE A 249 -7.42 -19.24 -21.71
CA ILE A 249 -8.27 -19.19 -20.51
C ILE A 249 -9.69 -19.63 -20.90
N PRO A 250 -10.25 -20.69 -20.30
CA PRO A 250 -11.63 -21.08 -20.53
C PRO A 250 -12.60 -19.94 -20.20
N GLN A 251 -13.65 -19.76 -20.99
CA GLN A 251 -14.62 -18.67 -20.82
C GLN A 251 -15.23 -18.63 -19.42
N ARG A 252 -15.61 -19.80 -18.84
CA ARG A 252 -16.18 -19.86 -17.48
C ARG A 252 -15.17 -19.58 -16.39
N SER A 253 -13.90 -19.99 -16.57
CA SER A 253 -12.83 -19.67 -15.62
C SER A 253 -12.51 -18.16 -15.58
N TYR A 254 -12.70 -17.46 -16.70
CA TYR A 254 -12.64 -15.99 -16.73
C TYR A 254 -13.89 -15.37 -16.12
N GLY A 255 -15.09 -15.86 -16.51
CA GLY A 255 -16.37 -15.41 -16.02
C GLY A 255 -17.07 -14.40 -16.91
N VAL A 256 -17.75 -13.45 -16.30
CA VAL A 256 -18.56 -12.44 -17.00
C VAL A 256 -17.68 -11.29 -17.50
N ASP A 257 -17.91 -10.86 -18.74
CA ASP A 257 -17.36 -9.61 -19.26
C ASP A 257 -18.10 -8.42 -18.63
N MET A 258 -17.36 -7.57 -17.95
CA MET A 258 -17.90 -6.39 -17.25
C MET A 258 -18.55 -5.37 -18.18
N SER A 259 -18.24 -5.39 -19.47
CA SER A 259 -18.81 -4.45 -20.45
C SER A 259 -20.20 -4.86 -20.93
N THR A 260 -20.43 -6.17 -21.09
CA THR A 260 -21.68 -6.74 -21.63
C THR A 260 -22.58 -7.32 -20.54
N GLY A 261 -22.01 -7.71 -19.39
CA GLY A 261 -22.73 -8.41 -18.33
C GLY A 261 -23.06 -9.87 -18.66
N THR A 262 -22.48 -10.42 -19.72
CA THR A 262 -22.67 -11.80 -20.18
C THR A 262 -21.36 -12.57 -20.10
N LEU A 263 -21.40 -13.90 -20.30
CA LEU A 263 -20.20 -14.72 -20.44
C LEU A 263 -19.26 -14.10 -21.46
N VAL A 264 -17.97 -14.01 -21.16
CA VAL A 264 -16.96 -13.46 -22.04
C VAL A 264 -16.93 -14.17 -23.40
N ASP A 265 -16.75 -13.43 -24.48
CA ASP A 265 -16.65 -13.97 -25.82
C ASP A 265 -15.35 -14.77 -26.03
N LYS A 266 -15.39 -15.71 -26.98
CA LYS A 266 -14.21 -16.45 -27.43
C LYS A 266 -13.21 -15.52 -28.11
N ALA A 267 -11.93 -15.81 -27.98
CA ALA A 267 -10.82 -15.04 -28.56
C ALA A 267 -10.70 -13.60 -28.04
N GLN A 268 -11.23 -13.30 -26.86
CA GLN A 268 -11.03 -12.02 -26.20
C GLN A 268 -9.58 -11.93 -25.66
N PRO A 269 -8.83 -10.84 -25.92
CA PRO A 269 -7.45 -10.69 -25.50
C PRO A 269 -7.34 -10.28 -24.01
N VAL A 270 -7.73 -11.19 -23.12
CA VAL A 270 -7.83 -10.91 -21.67
C VAL A 270 -6.48 -10.64 -21.02
N GLY A 271 -5.39 -11.18 -21.57
CA GLY A 271 -4.04 -10.90 -21.09
C GLY A 271 -3.65 -9.44 -21.30
N VAL A 272 -3.99 -8.84 -22.44
CA VAL A 272 -3.75 -7.41 -22.70
C VAL A 272 -4.58 -6.55 -21.76
N ILE A 273 -5.86 -6.91 -21.55
CA ILE A 273 -6.76 -6.21 -20.62
C ILE A 273 -6.17 -6.24 -19.20
N ALA A 274 -5.70 -7.40 -18.75
CA ALA A 274 -5.07 -7.54 -17.42
C ALA A 274 -3.80 -6.69 -17.32
N ALA A 275 -2.91 -6.74 -18.30
CA ALA A 275 -1.67 -5.96 -18.32
C ALA A 275 -1.94 -4.45 -18.28
N GLN A 276 -2.92 -3.97 -19.04
CA GLN A 276 -3.33 -2.56 -19.04
C GLN A 276 -3.97 -2.16 -17.70
N SER A 277 -4.78 -3.03 -17.10
CA SER A 277 -5.43 -2.79 -15.82
C SER A 277 -4.43 -2.74 -14.65
N VAL A 278 -3.30 -3.45 -14.75
CA VAL A 278 -2.20 -3.37 -13.79
C VAL A 278 -1.33 -2.14 -14.05
N GLY A 279 -1.12 -1.78 -15.32
CA GLY A 279 -0.23 -0.67 -15.71
C GLY A 279 -0.85 0.72 -15.50
N GLU A 280 -2.17 0.87 -15.68
CA GLU A 280 -2.86 2.15 -15.52
C GLU A 280 -2.66 2.77 -14.11
N PRO A 281 -2.92 2.05 -13.01
CA PRO A 281 -2.68 2.59 -11.68
C PRO A 281 -1.20 2.89 -11.40
N GLY A 282 -0.27 2.25 -12.10
CA GLY A 282 1.16 2.53 -12.00
C GLY A 282 1.50 3.99 -12.27
N THR A 283 0.86 4.60 -13.27
CA THR A 283 1.01 6.04 -13.57
C THR A 283 0.47 6.91 -12.43
N GLN A 284 -0.67 6.54 -11.83
CA GLN A 284 -1.24 7.26 -10.69
C GLN A 284 -0.39 7.09 -9.42
N LEU A 285 0.18 5.90 -9.18
CA LEU A 285 1.14 5.66 -8.09
C LEU A 285 2.37 6.55 -8.22
N THR A 286 2.86 6.81 -9.44
CA THR A 286 3.98 7.73 -9.66
C THR A 286 3.62 9.18 -9.35
N LEU A 287 2.37 9.58 -9.57
CA LEU A 287 1.87 10.91 -9.25
C LEU A 287 1.68 11.11 -7.74
N ASN A 288 1.28 10.08 -7.00
CA ASN A 288 0.96 10.16 -5.57
C ASN A 288 2.15 9.97 -4.63
N THR A 289 3.31 9.51 -5.11
CA THR A 289 4.54 9.31 -4.29
C THR A 289 5.12 10.60 -3.71
N PHE A 290 4.61 11.79 -4.10
CA PHE A 290 5.01 13.07 -3.53
C PHE A 290 4.62 13.28 -2.08
N HIS A 291 3.56 12.63 -1.63
CA HIS A 291 2.96 12.87 -0.32
C HIS A 291 3.42 11.85 0.73
N SER A 292 4.10 10.79 0.31
CA SER A 292 4.56 9.70 1.20
C SER A 292 6.01 9.83 1.68
N SER A 293 6.69 10.93 1.37
CA SER A 293 8.11 11.15 1.75
C SER A 293 8.34 11.31 3.25
N GLY A 294 7.32 11.11 4.09
CA GLY A 294 7.39 11.24 5.55
C GLY A 294 7.72 9.95 6.31
N VAL A 295 7.82 8.80 5.66
CA VAL A 295 8.17 7.54 6.33
C VAL A 295 9.55 7.08 5.90
N GLY A 296 10.56 7.79 6.30
CA GLY A 296 11.92 7.31 6.26
C GLY A 296 12.24 6.61 7.57
N GLY A 297 12.62 5.40 7.50
CA GLY A 297 13.02 4.61 8.68
C GLY A 297 13.24 3.15 8.35
N SER A 298 12.68 2.67 7.25
CA SER A 298 13.00 1.36 6.71
C SER A 298 13.33 1.53 5.23
N ASP A 299 14.39 0.88 4.79
CA ASP A 299 14.83 0.80 3.40
C ASP A 299 13.84 -0.02 2.54
N ILE A 300 12.54 0.15 2.82
CA ILE A 300 11.46 -0.56 2.16
C ILE A 300 11.12 0.18 0.87
N THR A 301 11.40 -0.45 -0.26
CA THR A 301 10.93 -0.01 -1.56
C THR A 301 9.41 0.06 -1.59
N GLN A 302 8.85 1.23 -1.90
CA GLN A 302 7.41 1.46 -1.99
C GLN A 302 7.03 2.01 -3.37
N GLY A 303 5.76 1.88 -3.72
CA GLY A 303 5.25 2.38 -4.99
C GLY A 303 5.70 1.55 -6.19
N LEU A 304 5.94 2.22 -7.33
CA LEU A 304 6.27 1.57 -8.61
C LEU A 304 7.51 0.66 -8.54
N PRO A 305 8.63 1.02 -7.89
CA PRO A 305 9.78 0.13 -7.77
C PRO A 305 9.45 -1.20 -7.07
N ARG A 306 8.55 -1.20 -6.10
CA ARG A 306 8.12 -2.44 -5.42
C ARG A 306 7.26 -3.31 -6.33
N VAL A 307 6.39 -2.70 -7.12
CA VAL A 307 5.59 -3.41 -8.13
C VAL A 307 6.51 -4.08 -9.15
N GLU A 308 7.55 -3.40 -9.63
CA GLU A 308 8.55 -3.97 -10.54
C GLU A 308 9.32 -5.13 -9.90
N GLU A 309 9.77 -4.99 -8.66
CA GLU A 309 10.46 -6.07 -7.93
C GLU A 309 9.59 -7.34 -7.87
N LEU A 310 8.29 -7.19 -7.61
CA LEU A 310 7.36 -8.33 -7.52
C LEU A 310 7.12 -8.99 -8.88
N PHE A 311 6.83 -8.21 -9.93
CA PHE A 311 6.59 -8.77 -11.26
C PHE A 311 7.84 -9.37 -11.90
N GLU A 312 9.00 -8.83 -11.64
CA GLU A 312 10.26 -9.35 -12.15
C GLU A 312 10.92 -10.40 -11.24
N ALA A 313 10.30 -10.70 -10.09
CA ALA A 313 10.83 -11.61 -9.08
C ALA A 313 12.28 -11.27 -8.68
N ARG A 314 12.60 -9.97 -8.60
CA ARG A 314 13.91 -9.50 -8.15
C ARG A 314 14.06 -9.69 -6.65
N THR A 315 15.27 -9.94 -6.19
CA THR A 315 15.58 -9.93 -4.76
C THR A 315 15.37 -8.53 -4.22
N PRO A 316 14.43 -8.31 -3.26
CA PRO A 316 14.17 -7.00 -2.71
C PRO A 316 15.38 -6.44 -1.96
N LYS A 317 15.57 -5.11 -2.02
CA LYS A 317 16.69 -4.44 -1.32
C LYS A 317 16.63 -4.63 0.20
N GLY A 318 15.43 -4.61 0.77
CA GLY A 318 15.17 -4.85 2.19
C GLY A 318 14.72 -6.30 2.47
N GLN A 319 15.34 -7.29 1.84
CA GLN A 319 14.99 -8.70 2.07
C GLN A 319 15.22 -9.08 3.53
N ALA A 320 14.15 -9.49 4.21
CA ALA A 320 14.25 -10.07 5.54
C ALA A 320 14.91 -11.47 5.48
N PHE A 321 15.67 -11.80 6.51
CA PHE A 321 16.10 -13.17 6.72
C PHE A 321 15.03 -13.91 7.51
N VAL A 322 14.47 -14.94 6.91
CA VAL A 322 13.48 -15.84 7.52
C VAL A 322 14.10 -17.19 7.78
N THR A 323 13.65 -17.87 8.83
CA THR A 323 14.08 -19.25 9.10
C THR A 323 13.26 -20.24 8.28
N GLU A 324 13.90 -21.27 7.75
CA GLU A 324 13.22 -22.38 7.08
C GLU A 324 12.76 -23.46 8.06
N ILE A 325 13.24 -23.43 9.29
CA ILE A 325 13.00 -24.45 10.32
C ILE A 325 12.43 -23.84 11.59
N ALA A 326 11.63 -24.64 12.30
CA ALA A 326 11.18 -24.28 13.65
C ALA A 326 12.21 -24.72 14.70
N GLY A 327 12.49 -23.87 15.69
CA GLY A 327 13.49 -24.20 16.71
C GLY A 327 13.75 -23.06 17.71
N LEU A 328 14.76 -23.26 18.54
CA LEU A 328 15.26 -22.25 19.48
C LEU A 328 16.34 -21.40 18.78
N VAL A 329 16.26 -20.10 19.02
CA VAL A 329 17.19 -19.12 18.45
C VAL A 329 18.32 -18.85 19.42
N ASP A 330 19.57 -18.97 18.94
CA ASP A 330 20.75 -18.45 19.59
C ASP A 330 21.38 -17.34 18.75
N VAL A 331 21.82 -16.29 19.41
CA VAL A 331 22.44 -15.13 18.75
C VAL A 331 23.79 -14.86 19.42
N TRP A 332 24.85 -14.80 18.63
CA TRP A 332 26.18 -14.39 19.14
C TRP A 332 26.92 -13.53 18.12
N GLU A 333 27.89 -12.82 18.61
CA GLU A 333 28.75 -11.94 17.83
C GLU A 333 30.05 -12.67 17.46
N ASP A 334 30.38 -12.67 16.17
CA ASP A 334 31.64 -13.19 15.65
C ASP A 334 32.40 -12.07 14.93
N GLY A 335 33.25 -11.37 15.67
CA GLY A 335 33.98 -10.21 15.20
C GLY A 335 33.09 -8.98 14.95
N LYS A 336 32.80 -8.68 13.70
CA LYS A 336 31.91 -7.57 13.28
C LYS A 336 30.54 -8.04 12.78
N LYS A 337 30.29 -9.34 12.83
CA LYS A 337 29.08 -9.97 12.28
C LYS A 337 28.29 -10.62 13.40
N TYR A 338 26.98 -10.52 13.31
CA TYR A 338 26.09 -11.33 14.14
C TYR A 338 25.78 -12.63 13.43
N ILE A 339 25.76 -13.72 14.19
CA ILE A 339 25.31 -15.02 13.68
C ILE A 339 24.06 -15.40 14.45
N VAL A 340 22.99 -15.69 13.73
CA VAL A 340 21.77 -16.26 14.27
C VAL A 340 21.76 -17.75 13.93
N GLN A 341 21.60 -18.58 14.95
CA GLN A 341 21.45 -20.01 14.81
C GLN A 341 20.06 -20.44 15.27
N VAL A 342 19.39 -21.22 14.44
CA VAL A 342 18.13 -21.87 14.80
C VAL A 342 18.41 -23.35 15.00
N THR A 343 18.11 -23.84 16.20
CA THR A 343 18.33 -25.24 16.60
C THR A 343 16.98 -25.93 16.72
N PRO A 344 16.63 -26.85 15.80
CA PRO A 344 15.39 -27.61 15.89
C PRO A 344 15.45 -28.69 16.98
N GLU A 345 14.31 -29.23 17.40
CA GLU A 345 14.25 -30.35 18.33
C GLU A 345 14.89 -31.62 17.76
N SER A 346 14.82 -31.81 16.44
CA SER A 346 15.48 -32.88 15.72
C SER A 346 15.83 -32.44 14.31
N GLY A 347 17.06 -32.61 13.87
CA GLY A 347 17.46 -32.28 12.50
C GLY A 347 18.70 -31.40 12.38
N LYS A 348 18.86 -30.78 11.22
CA LYS A 348 20.02 -29.96 10.90
C LYS A 348 19.85 -28.53 11.42
N VAL A 349 20.85 -28.03 12.10
CA VAL A 349 20.91 -26.66 12.59
C VAL A 349 21.08 -25.70 11.43
N GLU A 350 20.30 -24.63 11.40
CA GLU A 350 20.42 -23.53 10.44
C GLU A 350 21.27 -22.41 11.05
N ARG A 351 22.27 -21.92 10.30
CA ARG A 351 23.14 -20.82 10.71
C ARG A 351 23.14 -19.73 9.63
N LEU A 352 22.76 -18.53 10.02
CA LEU A 352 22.63 -17.37 9.15
C LEU A 352 23.58 -16.27 9.63
N PRO A 353 24.65 -15.97 8.86
CA PRO A 353 25.49 -14.82 9.15
C PRO A 353 24.78 -13.53 8.70
N LEU A 354 24.67 -12.57 9.60
CA LEU A 354 23.98 -11.30 9.35
C LEU A 354 25.03 -10.18 9.26
N ASP A 355 25.20 -9.65 8.06
CA ASP A 355 26.09 -8.52 7.81
C ASP A 355 25.30 -7.20 7.88
N GLY A 356 25.53 -6.41 8.95
CA GLY A 356 25.00 -5.05 9.07
C GLY A 356 23.49 -4.90 9.17
N ARG A 357 22.77 -5.97 9.49
CA ARG A 357 21.29 -5.99 9.60
C ARG A 357 20.83 -5.93 11.04
N THR A 358 19.61 -5.44 11.23
CA THR A 358 18.96 -5.34 12.54
C THR A 358 18.32 -6.68 12.90
N ILE A 359 18.74 -7.26 14.04
CA ILE A 359 18.17 -8.51 14.55
C ILE A 359 16.82 -8.21 15.19
N VAL A 360 15.78 -8.94 14.78
CA VAL A 360 14.41 -8.81 15.30
C VAL A 360 14.14 -9.78 16.44
N VAL A 361 14.81 -10.95 16.42
CA VAL A 361 14.59 -12.02 17.40
C VAL A 361 15.56 -11.90 18.60
N LYS A 362 15.13 -12.38 19.75
CA LYS A 362 15.97 -12.45 20.97
C LYS A 362 16.56 -13.83 21.13
N ALA A 363 17.79 -13.93 21.66
CA ALA A 363 18.38 -15.20 22.04
C ALA A 363 17.48 -15.95 23.04
N GLY A 364 17.27 -17.24 22.82
CA GLY A 364 16.39 -18.11 23.62
C GLY A 364 14.92 -18.07 23.23
N SER A 365 14.51 -17.30 22.20
CA SER A 365 13.14 -17.32 21.69
C SER A 365 12.89 -18.56 20.80
N SER A 366 11.65 -19.06 20.80
CA SER A 366 11.22 -20.10 19.87
C SER A 366 10.64 -19.45 18.63
N VAL A 367 11.04 -19.94 17.46
CA VAL A 367 10.57 -19.49 16.14
C VAL A 367 9.96 -20.63 15.35
N LYS A 368 9.07 -20.29 14.42
CA LYS A 368 8.48 -21.23 13.45
C LYS A 368 9.11 -21.00 12.09
N ALA A 369 8.99 -21.99 11.21
CA ALA A 369 9.39 -21.82 9.81
C ALA A 369 8.59 -20.64 9.20
N GLY A 370 9.31 -19.71 8.55
CA GLY A 370 8.76 -18.47 8.02
C GLY A 370 8.88 -17.24 8.92
N ASP A 371 9.29 -17.40 10.18
CA ASP A 371 9.48 -16.25 11.08
C ASP A 371 10.71 -15.41 10.67
N VAL A 372 10.59 -14.09 10.82
CA VAL A 372 11.65 -13.13 10.48
C VAL A 372 12.69 -13.11 11.59
N LEU A 373 13.96 -13.35 11.23
CA LEU A 373 15.11 -13.33 12.14
C LEU A 373 15.82 -11.96 12.14
N ALA A 374 15.95 -11.35 10.97
CA ALA A 374 16.59 -10.05 10.79
C ALA A 374 16.02 -9.29 9.58
N THR A 375 16.08 -7.97 9.61
CA THR A 375 15.66 -7.06 8.52
C THR A 375 16.80 -6.13 8.13
#